data_9d8b348ef53591e559b35537dbc1e557
#
_entry.id   9d8b348ef53591e559b35537dbc1e557
#
_cell.length_a   1.000
_cell.length_b   1.000
_cell.length_c   1.000
_cell.angle_alpha   90.00
_cell.angle_beta   90.00
_cell.angle_gamma   90.00
#
_symmetry.space_group_name_H-M   'P 1'
#
loop_
_entity.id
_entity.type
_entity.pdbx_description
1 polymer ?
#
loop_
_entity_poly.entity_id
_entity_poly.type
_entity_poly.pdbx_seq_one_letter_code
_entity_poly.pdbx_strand_id
1 'polypeptide(L)'
;MTRLPHFAKVCSVGFLAAFCLSASTMGLAADQPSADLIARVGDQVTSYLEQFSEVKCSEKVKQEKLNPNGKTDLERDSSYDYLVILSNVNGEVSLDESRIAVGQAKEDKKNRPLLVSNGFATLFLIFHPYYAESFQFSPGETEVVDGHSYQRVSFQHLHGTRSPAALSLRGREYPLELSGTAWIDPQTATIARIVTSVGSSMEDVGLKALRSEIVYAPVTFHDPQATYWFPSQATVELETQRQHWRNTHVFVDYKRFAVSTEEKVATK
;
A
#
# COMPACT_ATOMS: atom_id res chain seq x y z
N MET A 1 50.17 10.26 -88.76
CA MET A 1 49.83 11.59 -89.29
C MET A 1 48.72 12.14 -88.37
N THR A 2 49.02 13.17 -87.75
CA THR A 2 48.43 14.49 -87.55
C THR A 2 47.50 14.61 -86.27
N ARG A 3 48.09 15.24 -85.26
CA ARG A 3 47.77 16.40 -84.49
C ARG A 3 46.53 16.39 -83.53
N LEU A 4 46.93 16.57 -82.22
CA LEU A 4 46.18 17.28 -81.21
C LEU A 4 45.70 18.69 -81.66
N PRO A 5 44.72 19.27 -80.97
CA PRO A 5 45.12 20.11 -79.87
C PRO A 5 44.14 20.13 -78.66
N HIS A 6 44.72 20.54 -77.52
CA HIS A 6 44.23 21.08 -76.26
C HIS A 6 42.97 21.97 -76.34
N PHE A 7 42.12 21.88 -75.22
CA PHE A 7 41.59 23.11 -74.54
C PHE A 7 41.07 22.63 -73.13
N ALA A 8 41.70 23.10 -72.18
CA ALA A 8 41.45 23.99 -71.06
C ALA A 8 40.29 23.67 -70.10
N LYS A 9 40.72 23.52 -68.91
CA LYS A 9 40.10 23.56 -67.56
C LYS A 9 38.87 24.49 -67.44
N VAL A 10 37.86 24.00 -66.71
CA VAL A 10 37.16 24.76 -65.65
C VAL A 10 36.86 23.87 -64.46
N CYS A 11 37.46 24.19 -63.31
CA CYS A 11 37.09 23.70 -61.99
C CYS A 11 35.76 24.29 -61.58
N SER A 12 34.79 23.45 -61.24
CA SER A 12 33.61 23.83 -60.45
C SER A 12 33.61 23.02 -59.18
N VAL A 13 33.99 23.68 -58.10
CA VAL A 13 33.90 23.18 -56.73
C VAL A 13 32.42 23.31 -56.28
N GLY A 14 31.69 22.20 -56.36
CA GLY A 14 30.34 22.09 -55.78
C GLY A 14 30.45 21.80 -54.31
N PHE A 15 30.14 22.79 -53.47
CA PHE A 15 30.05 22.65 -52.02
C PHE A 15 28.69 21.96 -51.70
N LEU A 16 28.73 20.65 -51.41
CA LEU A 16 27.59 19.94 -50.88
C LEU A 16 27.56 20.23 -49.38
N ALA A 17 26.67 21.16 -48.97
CA ALA A 17 26.30 21.36 -47.59
C ALA A 17 25.42 20.18 -47.13
N ALA A 18 26.00 19.23 -46.41
CA ALA A 18 25.25 18.20 -45.73
C ALA A 18 24.50 18.81 -44.51
N PHE A 19 23.21 19.04 -44.70
CA PHE A 19 22.30 19.47 -43.62
C PHE A 19 22.00 18.25 -42.75
N CYS A 20 22.78 18.05 -41.66
CA CYS A 20 22.44 17.09 -40.60
C CYS A 20 21.21 17.59 -39.87
N LEU A 21 20.02 17.07 -40.21
CA LEU A 21 18.85 17.17 -39.37
C LEU A 21 19.09 16.31 -38.12
N SER A 22 19.53 16.96 -37.05
CA SER A 22 19.51 16.38 -35.71
C SER A 22 18.04 16.28 -35.27
N ALA A 23 17.43 15.13 -35.51
CA ALA A 23 16.16 14.80 -34.88
C ALA A 23 16.43 14.63 -33.36
N SER A 24 16.21 15.73 -32.61
CA SER A 24 16.11 15.69 -31.16
C SER A 24 14.90 14.82 -30.82
N THR A 25 15.08 13.54 -30.56
CA THR A 25 14.09 12.74 -29.86
C THR A 25 13.96 13.36 -28.48
N MET A 26 12.96 14.21 -28.28
CA MET A 26 12.43 14.46 -26.94
C MET A 26 11.90 13.12 -26.45
N GLY A 27 12.77 12.38 -25.77
CA GLY A 27 12.35 11.31 -24.90
C GLY A 27 11.41 11.95 -23.88
N LEU A 28 10.13 11.61 -23.93
CA LEU A 28 9.23 11.76 -22.81
C LEU A 28 9.92 11.00 -21.67
N ALA A 29 10.65 11.72 -20.82
CA ALA A 29 11.04 11.23 -19.53
C ALA A 29 9.71 10.90 -18.83
N ALA A 30 9.35 9.63 -18.79
CA ALA A 30 8.33 9.18 -17.87
C ALA A 30 8.77 9.72 -16.50
N ASP A 31 7.95 10.62 -15.94
CA ASP A 31 8.18 11.15 -14.59
C ASP A 31 8.35 9.94 -13.65
N GLN A 32 9.59 9.58 -13.36
CA GLN A 32 9.82 8.69 -12.24
C GLN A 32 9.32 9.46 -11.02
N PRO A 33 8.48 8.86 -10.13
CA PRO A 33 8.20 9.48 -8.87
C PRO A 33 9.57 9.75 -8.32
N SER A 34 9.86 11.02 -8.15
CA SER A 34 11.20 11.39 -7.75
C SER A 34 11.47 10.52 -6.51
N ALA A 35 12.67 9.96 -6.42
CA ALA A 35 13.10 9.26 -5.19
C ALA A 35 12.75 10.09 -3.96
N ASP A 36 12.62 11.39 -4.11
CA ASP A 36 12.07 12.40 -3.21
C ASP A 36 10.63 12.12 -2.76
N LEU A 37 9.69 11.78 -3.64
CA LEU A 37 8.30 11.50 -3.21
C LEU A 37 8.26 10.25 -2.32
N ILE A 38 8.95 9.18 -2.69
CA ILE A 38 8.98 7.94 -1.89
C ILE A 38 9.65 8.18 -0.54
N ALA A 39 10.75 8.95 -0.51
CA ALA A 39 11.41 9.33 0.74
C ALA A 39 10.47 10.14 1.65
N ARG A 40 9.78 11.16 1.12
CA ARG A 40 8.81 11.94 1.88
C ARG A 40 7.62 11.12 2.37
N VAL A 41 7.15 10.15 1.58
CA VAL A 41 6.12 9.21 2.03
C VAL A 41 6.65 8.33 3.17
N GLY A 42 7.91 7.88 3.10
CA GLY A 42 8.55 7.12 4.17
C GLY A 42 8.64 7.90 5.49
N ASP A 43 9.04 9.17 5.43
CA ASP A 43 9.07 10.08 6.59
C ASP A 43 7.67 10.29 7.17
N GLN A 44 6.68 10.50 6.28
CA GLN A 44 5.28 10.67 6.68
C GLN A 44 4.73 9.39 7.34
N VAL A 45 5.04 8.21 6.81
CA VAL A 45 4.64 6.91 7.39
C VAL A 45 5.29 6.71 8.75
N THR A 46 6.55 7.07 8.92
CA THR A 46 7.25 6.98 10.22
C THR A 46 6.55 7.83 11.28
N SER A 47 6.25 9.10 10.98
CA SER A 47 5.49 9.98 11.87
C SER A 47 4.07 9.48 12.14
N TYR A 48 3.43 8.91 11.13
CA TYR A 48 2.08 8.38 11.22
C TYR A 48 1.98 7.17 12.17
N LEU A 49 3.00 6.31 12.21
CA LEU A 49 3.02 5.13 13.08
C LEU A 49 2.84 5.49 14.56
N GLU A 50 3.54 6.53 15.02
CA GLU A 50 3.42 7.00 16.40
C GLU A 50 1.98 7.44 16.70
N GLN A 51 1.38 8.19 15.77
CA GLN A 51 0.03 8.72 15.91
C GLN A 51 -1.03 7.61 15.87
N PHE A 52 -0.84 6.60 15.01
CA PHE A 52 -1.78 5.48 14.87
C PHE A 52 -1.76 4.57 16.09
N SER A 53 -0.63 4.41 16.76
CA SER A 53 -0.52 3.64 18.01
C SER A 53 -1.14 4.34 19.22
N GLU A 54 -1.46 5.63 19.13
CA GLU A 54 -2.09 6.42 20.18
C GLU A 54 -3.61 6.52 20.05
N VAL A 55 -4.20 5.83 19.08
CA VAL A 55 -5.64 5.90 18.83
C VAL A 55 -6.29 4.53 18.90
N LYS A 56 -7.57 4.55 19.27
CA LYS A 56 -8.49 3.42 19.09
C LYS A 56 -9.68 3.86 18.27
N CYS A 57 -10.37 2.91 17.64
CA CYS A 57 -11.59 3.17 16.93
C CYS A 57 -12.58 2.00 17.06
N SER A 58 -13.80 2.19 16.57
CA SER A 58 -14.76 1.11 16.37
C SER A 58 -14.57 0.52 14.98
N GLU A 59 -14.35 -0.78 14.90
CA GLU A 59 -14.27 -1.53 13.65
C GLU A 59 -15.56 -2.35 13.46
N LYS A 60 -16.20 -2.17 12.30
CA LYS A 60 -17.33 -3.00 11.86
C LYS A 60 -16.84 -3.89 10.74
N VAL A 61 -17.03 -5.19 10.88
CA VAL A 61 -16.55 -6.18 9.91
C VAL A 61 -17.74 -6.93 9.34
N LYS A 62 -17.91 -6.84 8.03
CA LYS A 62 -18.82 -7.67 7.25
C LYS A 62 -18.01 -8.76 6.57
N GLN A 63 -18.33 -10.02 6.88
CA GLN A 63 -17.69 -11.19 6.30
C GLN A 63 -18.65 -11.93 5.38
N GLU A 64 -18.23 -12.17 4.15
CA GLU A 64 -19.04 -12.83 3.12
C GLU A 64 -18.31 -14.05 2.56
N LYS A 65 -19.02 -15.17 2.49
CA LYS A 65 -18.61 -16.29 1.67
C LYS A 65 -19.30 -16.16 0.31
N LEU A 66 -18.51 -16.16 -0.74
CA LEU A 66 -19.01 -15.99 -2.10
C LEU A 66 -19.08 -17.36 -2.81
N ASN A 67 -20.11 -17.54 -3.63
CA ASN A 67 -20.22 -18.66 -4.54
C ASN A 67 -19.43 -18.39 -5.84
N PRO A 68 -19.30 -19.39 -6.75
CA PRO A 68 -18.57 -19.22 -8.01
C PRO A 68 -19.11 -18.12 -8.94
N ASN A 69 -20.35 -17.68 -8.73
CA ASN A 69 -20.97 -16.59 -9.49
C ASN A 69 -20.77 -15.21 -8.80
N GLY A 70 -19.96 -15.14 -7.73
CA GLY A 70 -19.70 -13.92 -6.98
C GLY A 70 -20.84 -13.46 -6.07
N LYS A 71 -21.90 -14.27 -5.88
CA LYS A 71 -23.01 -13.95 -4.97
C LYS A 71 -22.70 -14.46 -3.57
N THR A 72 -23.18 -13.72 -2.56
CA THR A 72 -23.04 -14.08 -1.15
C THR A 72 -23.89 -15.27 -0.79
N ASP A 73 -23.26 -16.36 -0.31
CA ASP A 73 -23.94 -17.55 0.21
C ASP A 73 -24.12 -17.48 1.72
N LEU A 74 -23.17 -16.84 2.42
CA LEU A 74 -23.17 -16.68 3.89
C LEU A 74 -22.60 -15.33 4.23
N GLU A 75 -23.24 -14.65 5.17
CA GLU A 75 -22.84 -13.33 5.66
C GLU A 75 -22.78 -13.31 7.18
N ARG A 76 -21.82 -12.57 7.74
CA ARG A 76 -21.71 -12.29 9.18
C ARG A 76 -21.23 -10.88 9.42
N ASP A 77 -21.85 -10.21 10.38
CA ASP A 77 -21.42 -8.93 10.89
C ASP A 77 -20.82 -9.08 12.28
N SER A 78 -19.78 -8.30 12.54
CA SER A 78 -19.09 -8.24 13.83
C SER A 78 -18.69 -6.80 14.11
N SER A 79 -18.52 -6.46 15.39
CA SER A 79 -18.03 -5.13 15.80
C SER A 79 -16.98 -5.30 16.88
N TYR A 80 -15.94 -4.48 16.79
CA TYR A 80 -14.78 -4.54 17.68
C TYR A 80 -14.38 -3.14 18.14
N ASP A 81 -13.87 -3.05 19.36
CA ASP A 81 -12.92 -2.00 19.71
C ASP A 81 -11.58 -2.39 19.11
N TYR A 82 -11.07 -1.54 18.23
CA TYR A 82 -9.86 -1.79 17.45
C TYR A 82 -8.75 -0.81 17.85
N LEU A 83 -7.56 -1.32 18.01
CA LEU A 83 -6.35 -0.53 18.21
C LEU A 83 -5.14 -1.25 17.60
N VAL A 84 -4.10 -0.48 17.31
CA VAL A 84 -2.84 -0.97 16.80
C VAL A 84 -1.75 -0.76 17.85
N ILE A 85 -0.94 -1.79 18.06
CA ILE A 85 0.18 -1.78 19.00
C ILE A 85 1.46 -1.73 18.17
N LEU A 86 2.20 -0.64 18.30
CA LEU A 86 3.49 -0.48 17.65
C LEU A 86 4.57 -1.17 18.49
N SER A 87 5.35 -2.02 17.85
CA SER A 87 6.57 -2.61 18.39
C SER A 87 7.76 -2.19 17.55
N ASN A 88 8.80 -1.68 18.22
CA ASN A 88 10.08 -1.38 17.58
C ASN A 88 11.18 -2.06 18.41
N VAL A 89 11.72 -3.17 17.90
CA VAL A 89 12.75 -3.95 18.56
C VAL A 89 13.98 -3.98 17.65
N ASN A 90 15.08 -3.37 18.10
CA ASN A 90 16.34 -3.30 17.35
C ASN A 90 16.22 -2.73 15.93
N GLY A 91 15.29 -1.78 15.72
CA GLY A 91 15.00 -1.18 14.41
C GLY A 91 14.02 -1.99 13.55
N GLU A 92 13.59 -3.15 13.99
CA GLU A 92 12.50 -3.90 13.38
C GLU A 92 11.16 -3.31 13.82
N VAL A 93 10.39 -2.83 12.85
CA VAL A 93 9.07 -2.23 13.07
C VAL A 93 8.00 -3.27 12.77
N SER A 94 7.15 -3.54 13.75
CA SER A 94 5.96 -4.36 13.56
C SER A 94 4.73 -3.70 14.18
N LEU A 95 3.58 -4.04 13.65
CA LEU A 95 2.28 -3.58 14.11
C LEU A 95 1.40 -4.78 14.41
N ASP A 96 0.96 -4.87 15.67
CA ASP A 96 -0.03 -5.85 16.10
C ASP A 96 -1.41 -5.22 16.18
N GLU A 97 -2.39 -5.83 15.52
CA GLU A 97 -3.78 -5.38 15.57
C GLU A 97 -4.52 -6.08 16.71
N SER A 98 -5.08 -5.31 17.62
CA SER A 98 -5.91 -5.81 18.72
C SER A 98 -7.38 -5.54 18.47
N ARG A 99 -8.21 -6.57 18.62
CA ARG A 99 -9.67 -6.53 18.45
C ARG A 99 -10.35 -7.08 19.69
N ILE A 100 -11.12 -6.23 20.36
CA ILE A 100 -11.95 -6.61 21.50
C ILE A 100 -13.41 -6.59 21.06
N ALA A 101 -14.06 -7.75 21.04
CA ALA A 101 -15.46 -7.85 20.58
C ALA A 101 -16.41 -7.01 21.44
N VAL A 102 -17.25 -6.20 20.79
CA VAL A 102 -18.24 -5.37 21.44
C VAL A 102 -19.58 -6.09 21.46
N GLY A 103 -20.22 -6.19 22.63
CA GLY A 103 -21.60 -6.70 22.78
C GLY A 103 -21.77 -8.22 22.83
N GLN A 104 -20.70 -9.00 22.86
CA GLN A 104 -20.79 -10.47 22.99
C GLN A 104 -20.35 -10.95 24.36
N ALA A 105 -21.33 -11.22 25.22
CA ALA A 105 -21.12 -11.94 26.48
C ALA A 105 -21.07 -13.45 26.21
N LYS A 106 -19.95 -14.00 25.87
CA LYS A 106 -19.54 -15.40 25.62
C LYS A 106 -19.23 -15.69 24.15
N GLU A 107 -18.02 -16.21 23.92
CA GLU A 107 -17.63 -16.89 22.67
C GLU A 107 -18.63 -18.02 22.37
N ASP A 108 -19.67 -17.72 21.63
CA ASP A 108 -20.48 -18.76 21.04
C ASP A 108 -19.69 -19.35 19.87
N LYS A 109 -19.49 -20.66 19.86
CA LYS A 109 -18.79 -21.37 18.75
C LYS A 109 -19.40 -21.07 17.37
N LYS A 110 -20.67 -20.62 17.35
CA LYS A 110 -21.39 -20.17 16.13
C LYS A 110 -20.93 -18.80 15.61
N ASN A 111 -20.25 -17.99 16.44
CA ASN A 111 -19.83 -16.62 16.11
C ASN A 111 -18.32 -16.48 15.83
N ARG A 112 -17.61 -17.61 15.62
CA ARG A 112 -16.20 -17.53 15.21
C ARG A 112 -16.09 -16.85 13.86
N PRO A 113 -15.08 -15.96 13.67
CA PRO A 113 -14.81 -15.36 12.38
C PRO A 113 -14.68 -16.42 11.30
N LEU A 114 -15.25 -16.16 10.14
CA LEU A 114 -15.15 -17.05 8.99
C LEU A 114 -13.73 -17.00 8.38
N LEU A 115 -13.16 -15.80 8.37
CA LEU A 115 -11.80 -15.51 7.96
C LEU A 115 -11.27 -14.40 8.88
N VAL A 116 -10.09 -14.61 9.45
CA VAL A 116 -9.38 -13.55 10.17
C VAL A 116 -8.47 -12.83 9.20
N SER A 117 -8.70 -11.52 9.03
CA SER A 117 -7.87 -10.65 8.20
C SER A 117 -7.22 -9.60 9.07
N ASN A 118 -5.91 -9.72 9.25
CA ASN A 118 -5.05 -8.79 9.99
C ASN A 118 -4.00 -8.19 9.05
N GLY A 119 -3.40 -7.07 9.44
CA GLY A 119 -2.28 -6.44 8.73
C GLY A 119 -2.70 -5.61 7.52
N PHE A 120 -3.96 -5.62 7.13
CA PHE A 120 -4.40 -4.89 5.93
C PHE A 120 -4.56 -3.39 6.19
N ALA A 121 -5.04 -2.98 7.37
CA ALA A 121 -5.11 -1.57 7.74
C ALA A 121 -3.72 -0.90 7.82
N THR A 122 -2.67 -1.69 7.95
CA THR A 122 -1.28 -1.27 8.13
C THR A 122 -0.41 -1.43 6.87
N LEU A 123 -1.01 -1.65 5.69
CA LEU A 123 -0.27 -1.80 4.43
C LEU A 123 0.54 -0.56 4.00
N PHE A 124 0.31 0.60 4.60
CA PHE A 124 1.18 1.77 4.45
C PHE A 124 2.64 1.48 4.85
N LEU A 125 2.90 0.43 5.67
CA LEU A 125 4.24 -0.02 6.01
C LEU A 125 5.10 -0.39 4.79
N ILE A 126 4.51 -0.69 3.64
CA ILE A 126 5.22 -0.88 2.36
C ILE A 126 6.15 0.31 2.07
N PHE A 127 5.73 1.52 2.48
CA PHE A 127 6.49 2.75 2.29
C PHE A 127 7.39 3.13 3.47
N HIS A 128 7.29 2.44 4.62
CA HIS A 128 8.16 2.68 5.75
C HIS A 128 9.63 2.36 5.38
N PRO A 129 10.64 3.17 5.76
CA PRO A 129 12.04 2.96 5.38
C PRO A 129 12.55 1.54 5.64
N TYR A 130 12.10 0.91 6.74
CA TYR A 130 12.45 -0.47 7.09
C TYR A 130 12.00 -1.50 6.05
N TYR A 131 10.85 -1.27 5.37
CA TYR A 131 10.30 -2.20 4.36
C TYR A 131 10.49 -1.72 2.93
N ALA A 132 10.64 -0.42 2.70
CA ALA A 132 10.67 0.17 1.36
C ALA A 132 11.78 -0.39 0.46
N GLU A 133 12.93 -0.77 1.05
CA GLU A 133 14.03 -1.42 0.34
C GLU A 133 13.67 -2.81 -0.21
N SER A 134 12.60 -3.42 0.32
CA SER A 134 12.06 -4.72 -0.14
C SER A 134 11.10 -4.58 -1.31
N PHE A 135 10.88 -3.36 -1.82
CA PHE A 135 9.95 -3.08 -2.91
C PHE A 135 10.62 -2.29 -4.02
N GLN A 136 10.23 -2.60 -5.24
CA GLN A 136 10.49 -1.75 -6.40
C GLN A 136 9.29 -0.85 -6.61
N PHE A 137 9.53 0.47 -6.65
CA PHE A 137 8.50 1.47 -6.91
C PHE A 137 8.61 1.99 -8.35
N SER A 138 7.47 2.22 -8.97
CA SER A 138 7.38 2.78 -10.32
C SER A 138 6.31 3.86 -10.38
N PRO A 139 6.57 4.97 -11.10
CA PRO A 139 5.58 6.02 -11.30
C PRO A 139 4.43 5.50 -12.15
N GLY A 140 3.23 5.98 -11.83
CA GLY A 140 2.05 5.86 -12.67
C GLY A 140 1.59 7.23 -13.14
N GLU A 141 0.40 7.28 -13.70
CA GLU A 141 -0.23 8.54 -14.09
C GLU A 141 -0.81 9.25 -12.86
N THR A 142 -0.94 10.57 -12.95
CA THR A 142 -1.71 11.36 -12.00
C THR A 142 -3.20 11.11 -12.23
N GLU A 143 -3.94 10.87 -11.16
CA GLU A 143 -5.40 10.64 -11.18
C GLU A 143 -6.09 11.68 -10.32
N VAL A 144 -7.19 12.23 -10.82
CA VAL A 144 -8.03 13.17 -10.06
C VAL A 144 -9.25 12.43 -9.53
N VAL A 145 -9.37 12.37 -8.21
CA VAL A 145 -10.49 11.75 -7.51
C VAL A 145 -11.14 12.80 -6.60
N ASP A 146 -12.43 13.05 -6.79
CA ASP A 146 -13.21 14.04 -6.00
C ASP A 146 -12.55 15.45 -5.98
N GLY A 147 -11.93 15.85 -7.10
CA GLY A 147 -11.27 17.14 -7.23
C GLY A 147 -9.86 17.23 -6.63
N HIS A 148 -9.35 16.16 -6.03
CA HIS A 148 -7.97 16.05 -5.54
C HIS A 148 -7.10 15.28 -6.51
N SER A 149 -5.88 15.77 -6.72
CA SER A 149 -4.90 15.16 -7.62
C SER A 149 -3.97 14.22 -6.84
N TYR A 150 -3.93 12.96 -7.24
CA TYR A 150 -3.07 11.94 -6.64
C TYR A 150 -2.06 11.41 -7.64
N GLN A 151 -0.81 11.28 -7.22
CA GLN A 151 0.20 10.54 -7.96
C GLN A 151 -0.01 9.04 -7.70
N ARG A 152 -0.23 8.27 -8.74
CA ARG A 152 -0.24 6.81 -8.64
C ARG A 152 1.20 6.31 -8.57
N VAL A 153 1.47 5.42 -7.63
CA VAL A 153 2.76 4.75 -7.48
C VAL A 153 2.52 3.25 -7.43
N SER A 154 2.98 2.55 -8.45
CA SER A 154 2.97 1.08 -8.44
C SER A 154 4.15 0.55 -7.63
N PHE A 155 3.94 -0.56 -6.94
CA PHE A 155 4.99 -1.24 -6.17
C PHE A 155 4.94 -2.74 -6.40
N GLN A 156 6.10 -3.38 -6.30
CA GLN A 156 6.28 -4.82 -6.40
C GLN A 156 7.30 -5.29 -5.37
N HIS A 157 6.94 -6.28 -4.58
CA HIS A 157 7.83 -6.90 -3.61
C HIS A 157 8.96 -7.64 -4.31
N LEU A 158 10.18 -7.51 -3.78
CA LEU A 158 11.37 -8.23 -4.24
C LEU A 158 11.43 -9.59 -3.57
N HIS A 159 11.49 -10.65 -4.38
CA HIS A 159 11.50 -12.03 -3.89
C HIS A 159 12.59 -12.28 -2.82
N GLY A 160 12.22 -12.96 -1.75
CA GLY A 160 13.14 -13.34 -0.69
C GLY A 160 13.53 -12.21 0.27
N THR A 161 12.93 -11.03 0.16
CA THR A 161 13.13 -9.92 1.09
C THR A 161 12.03 -9.88 2.16
N ARG A 162 12.10 -8.92 3.11
CA ARG A 162 11.10 -8.81 4.17
C ARG A 162 9.76 -8.26 3.65
N SER A 163 8.66 -8.78 4.15
CA SER A 163 7.32 -8.31 3.82
C SER A 163 6.60 -7.79 5.07
N PRO A 164 5.84 -6.68 4.98
CA PRO A 164 5.03 -6.19 6.08
C PRO A 164 3.76 -7.02 6.32
N ALA A 165 3.48 -8.02 5.47
CA ALA A 165 2.30 -8.85 5.55
C ALA A 165 2.65 -10.33 5.40
N ALA A 166 1.96 -11.18 6.12
CA ALA A 166 2.13 -12.64 6.06
C ALA A 166 0.78 -13.36 6.10
N LEU A 167 0.73 -14.52 5.46
CA LEU A 167 -0.36 -15.48 5.61
C LEU A 167 -0.02 -16.43 6.76
N SER A 168 -0.80 -16.41 7.83
CA SER A 168 -0.68 -17.38 8.91
C SER A 168 -1.54 -18.61 8.62
N LEU A 169 -0.91 -19.78 8.45
CA LEU A 169 -1.59 -21.02 8.19
C LEU A 169 -1.01 -22.15 9.05
N ARG A 170 -1.86 -22.74 9.89
CA ARG A 170 -1.49 -23.87 10.79
C ARG A 170 -0.28 -23.56 11.67
N GLY A 171 -0.18 -22.32 12.17
CA GLY A 171 0.91 -21.86 13.03
C GLY A 171 2.23 -21.58 12.31
N ARG A 172 2.22 -21.52 10.98
CA ARG A 172 3.34 -21.05 10.16
C ARG A 172 2.96 -19.75 9.47
N GLU A 173 3.91 -18.85 9.38
CA GLU A 173 3.78 -17.60 8.65
C GLU A 173 4.49 -17.69 7.31
N TYR A 174 3.80 -17.24 6.27
CA TYR A 174 4.28 -17.18 4.90
C TYR A 174 4.28 -15.72 4.48
N PRO A 175 5.46 -15.07 4.37
CA PRO A 175 5.55 -13.70 3.88
C PRO A 175 4.87 -13.56 2.52
N LEU A 176 4.05 -12.51 2.36
CA LEU A 176 3.32 -12.27 1.13
C LEU A 176 4.13 -11.40 0.17
N GLU A 177 4.33 -11.88 -1.04
CA GLU A 177 4.92 -11.10 -2.14
C GLU A 177 3.84 -10.20 -2.75
N LEU A 178 3.71 -9.02 -2.18
CA LEU A 178 2.67 -8.06 -2.55
C LEU A 178 3.09 -7.24 -3.78
N SER A 179 2.15 -7.04 -4.69
CA SER A 179 2.23 -6.03 -5.74
C SER A 179 0.98 -5.16 -5.71
N GLY A 180 1.08 -3.94 -6.19
CA GLY A 180 -0.08 -3.07 -6.15
C GLY A 180 0.17 -1.65 -6.58
N THR A 181 -0.76 -0.77 -6.20
CA THR A 181 -0.72 0.66 -6.50
C THR A 181 -1.20 1.45 -5.29
N ALA A 182 -0.50 2.53 -4.99
CA ALA A 182 -0.90 3.53 -4.01
C ALA A 182 -1.26 4.86 -4.71
N TRP A 183 -2.24 5.56 -4.17
CA TRP A 183 -2.62 6.92 -4.53
C TRP A 183 -2.09 7.87 -3.46
N ILE A 184 -1.17 8.72 -3.83
CA ILE A 184 -0.39 9.57 -2.93
C ILE A 184 -0.63 11.02 -3.31
N ASP A 185 -0.98 11.85 -2.35
CA ASP A 185 -0.98 13.30 -2.55
C ASP A 185 0.47 13.77 -2.70
N PRO A 186 0.85 14.32 -3.88
CA PRO A 186 2.23 14.71 -4.13
C PRO A 186 2.68 15.92 -3.31
N GLN A 187 1.78 16.70 -2.74
CA GLN A 187 2.09 17.89 -1.93
C GLN A 187 2.38 17.50 -0.47
N THR A 188 1.52 16.68 0.11
CA THR A 188 1.58 16.30 1.53
C THR A 188 2.29 14.96 1.76
N ALA A 189 2.57 14.20 0.70
CA ALA A 189 3.06 12.82 0.75
C ALA A 189 2.11 11.86 1.50
N THR A 190 0.84 12.22 1.61
CA THR A 190 -0.18 11.42 2.30
C THR A 190 -0.70 10.32 1.38
N ILE A 191 -0.78 9.11 1.89
CA ILE A 191 -1.40 7.98 1.19
C ILE A 191 -2.91 8.04 1.40
N ALA A 192 -3.67 8.15 0.29
CA ALA A 192 -5.13 8.15 0.32
C ALA A 192 -5.74 6.77 0.10
N ARG A 193 -5.07 5.92 -0.68
CA ARG A 193 -5.56 4.59 -1.05
C ARG A 193 -4.41 3.66 -1.38
N ILE A 194 -4.54 2.38 -1.01
CA ILE A 194 -3.64 1.31 -1.44
C ILE A 194 -4.48 0.14 -1.94
N VAL A 195 -4.12 -0.38 -3.10
CA VAL A 195 -4.66 -1.62 -3.65
C VAL A 195 -3.52 -2.61 -3.80
N THR A 196 -3.68 -3.81 -3.25
CA THR A 196 -2.67 -4.87 -3.35
C THR A 196 -3.23 -6.16 -3.88
N SER A 197 -2.34 -6.97 -4.42
CA SER A 197 -2.57 -8.39 -4.70
C SER A 197 -1.29 -9.17 -4.43
N VAL A 198 -1.41 -10.47 -4.20
CA VAL A 198 -0.25 -11.36 -4.18
C VAL A 198 0.25 -11.53 -5.61
N GLY A 199 1.54 -11.34 -5.85
CA GLY A 199 2.15 -11.36 -7.18
C GLY A 199 2.15 -12.72 -7.85
N SER A 200 2.20 -13.80 -7.05
CA SER A 200 2.09 -15.19 -7.50
C SER A 200 1.11 -15.96 -6.63
N SER A 201 0.42 -16.95 -7.22
CA SER A 201 -0.42 -17.85 -6.43
C SER A 201 0.46 -18.70 -5.50
N MET A 202 -0.06 -18.96 -4.30
CA MET A 202 0.58 -19.82 -3.31
C MET A 202 -0.23 -21.14 -3.24
N GLU A 203 -0.32 -21.85 -4.34
CA GLU A 203 -1.17 -23.06 -4.47
C GLU A 203 -0.71 -24.21 -3.59
N ASP A 204 0.57 -24.28 -3.27
CA ASP A 204 1.19 -25.22 -2.32
C ASP A 204 0.60 -25.10 -0.91
N VAL A 205 0.22 -23.89 -0.51
CA VAL A 205 -0.50 -23.63 0.75
C VAL A 205 -2.01 -23.46 0.55
N GLY A 206 -2.49 -23.62 -0.68
CA GLY A 206 -3.92 -23.60 -1.03
C GLY A 206 -4.48 -22.20 -1.32
N LEU A 207 -3.63 -21.17 -1.39
CA LEU A 207 -4.03 -19.81 -1.75
C LEU A 207 -3.94 -19.60 -3.26
N LYS A 208 -5.08 -19.31 -3.89
CA LYS A 208 -5.17 -19.04 -5.33
C LYS A 208 -5.02 -17.54 -5.64
N ALA A 209 -5.71 -16.69 -4.87
CA ALA A 209 -5.64 -15.26 -4.99
C ALA A 209 -5.89 -14.58 -3.64
N LEU A 210 -5.20 -13.46 -3.42
CA LEU A 210 -5.46 -12.53 -2.33
C LEU A 210 -5.40 -11.12 -2.92
N ARG A 211 -6.42 -10.33 -2.63
CA ARG A 211 -6.50 -8.91 -3.01
C ARG A 211 -6.96 -8.11 -1.80
N SER A 212 -6.45 -6.92 -1.66
CA SER A 212 -6.96 -5.98 -0.67
C SER A 212 -6.98 -4.56 -1.21
N GLU A 213 -7.88 -3.79 -0.66
CA GLU A 213 -8.01 -2.35 -0.91
C GLU A 213 -8.20 -1.66 0.42
N ILE A 214 -7.40 -0.65 0.71
CA ILE A 214 -7.53 0.20 1.89
C ILE A 214 -7.70 1.64 1.43
N VAL A 215 -8.71 2.30 2.02
CA VAL A 215 -8.97 3.73 1.84
C VAL A 215 -8.69 4.41 3.17
N TYR A 216 -7.92 5.49 3.12
CA TYR A 216 -7.63 6.36 4.25
C TYR A 216 -8.45 7.64 4.13
N ALA A 217 -8.87 8.20 5.24
CA ALA A 217 -9.65 9.43 5.28
C ALA A 217 -9.17 10.35 6.42
N PRO A 218 -9.36 11.67 6.28
CA PRO A 218 -8.98 12.60 7.33
C PRO A 218 -9.87 12.43 8.55
N VAL A 219 -9.24 12.33 9.72
CA VAL A 219 -9.86 12.29 11.04
C VAL A 219 -9.36 13.48 11.83
N THR A 220 -10.27 14.35 12.26
CA THR A 220 -9.94 15.56 13.03
C THR A 220 -10.17 15.32 14.51
N PHE A 221 -9.13 15.59 15.30
CA PHE A 221 -9.16 15.62 16.75
C PHE A 221 -9.22 17.09 17.22
N HIS A 222 -9.93 17.35 18.30
CA HIS A 222 -10.15 18.72 18.79
C HIS A 222 -9.23 19.10 19.96
N ASP A 223 -8.63 18.12 20.64
CA ASP A 223 -7.72 18.34 21.76
C ASP A 223 -6.53 17.36 21.75
N PRO A 224 -5.32 17.83 21.38
CA PRO A 224 -5.05 19.05 20.61
C PRO A 224 -5.64 18.98 19.20
N GLN A 225 -5.95 20.14 18.61
CA GLN A 225 -6.50 20.19 17.26
C GLN A 225 -5.48 19.69 16.25
N ALA A 226 -5.78 18.58 15.59
CA ALA A 226 -4.95 17.97 14.56
C ALA A 226 -5.79 17.09 13.64
N THR A 227 -5.38 16.97 12.39
CA THR A 227 -6.03 16.09 11.41
C THR A 227 -5.01 15.09 10.89
N TYR A 228 -5.35 13.81 10.96
CA TYR A 228 -4.54 12.69 10.47
C TYR A 228 -5.36 11.84 9.51
N TRP A 229 -4.69 11.13 8.62
CA TRP A 229 -5.35 10.21 7.68
C TRP A 229 -5.29 8.80 8.23
N PHE A 230 -6.41 8.29 8.71
CA PHE A 230 -6.52 6.92 9.23
C PHE A 230 -7.34 6.03 8.30
N PRO A 231 -7.21 4.69 8.39
CA PRO A 231 -8.05 3.78 7.64
C PRO A 231 -9.53 4.11 7.85
N SER A 232 -10.27 4.27 6.77
CA SER A 232 -11.73 4.43 6.83
C SER A 232 -12.43 3.15 6.42
N GLN A 233 -11.83 2.43 5.46
CA GLN A 233 -12.32 1.15 4.98
C GLN A 233 -11.17 0.27 4.52
N ALA A 234 -11.28 -1.04 4.77
CA ALA A 234 -10.45 -2.05 4.15
C ALA A 234 -11.34 -3.17 3.60
N THR A 235 -11.04 -3.62 2.37
CA THR A 235 -11.68 -4.79 1.76
C THR A 235 -10.60 -5.82 1.46
N VAL A 236 -10.83 -7.05 1.89
CA VAL A 236 -9.91 -8.18 1.67
C VAL A 236 -10.67 -9.30 1.00
N GLU A 237 -10.21 -9.71 -0.17
CA GLU A 237 -10.73 -10.88 -0.89
C GLU A 237 -9.68 -11.97 -0.93
N LEU A 238 -10.06 -13.18 -0.50
CA LEU A 238 -9.23 -14.36 -0.50
C LEU A 238 -9.93 -15.49 -1.25
N GLU A 239 -9.24 -16.04 -2.24
CA GLU A 239 -9.70 -17.19 -3.00
C GLU A 239 -8.77 -18.38 -2.80
N THR A 240 -9.35 -19.53 -2.48
CA THR A 240 -8.71 -20.84 -2.45
C THR A 240 -9.32 -21.73 -3.52
N GLN A 241 -8.84 -22.96 -3.68
CA GLN A 241 -9.46 -23.93 -4.61
C GLN A 241 -10.93 -24.25 -4.29
N ARG A 242 -11.37 -24.04 -3.02
CA ARG A 242 -12.70 -24.46 -2.53
C ARG A 242 -13.56 -23.34 -2.01
N GLN A 243 -12.98 -22.17 -1.72
CA GLN A 243 -13.67 -21.10 -0.99
C GLN A 243 -13.23 -19.74 -1.52
N HIS A 244 -14.20 -18.85 -1.57
CA HIS A 244 -13.99 -17.44 -1.88
C HIS A 244 -14.62 -16.60 -0.76
N TRP A 245 -13.81 -15.75 -0.13
CA TRP A 245 -14.17 -14.93 1.00
C TRP A 245 -13.94 -13.47 0.70
N ARG A 246 -14.83 -12.62 1.19
CA ARG A 246 -14.64 -11.16 1.23
C ARG A 246 -14.91 -10.67 2.64
N ASN A 247 -13.97 -9.91 3.19
CA ASN A 247 -14.15 -9.16 4.42
C ASN A 247 -14.12 -7.68 4.10
N THR A 248 -15.12 -6.94 4.57
CA THR A 248 -15.16 -5.47 4.51
C THR A 248 -15.12 -4.94 5.92
N HIS A 249 -14.09 -4.14 6.20
CA HIS A 249 -13.85 -3.49 7.48
C HIS A 249 -14.16 -2.01 7.33
N VAL A 250 -14.92 -1.44 8.26
CA VAL A 250 -15.22 -0.01 8.31
C VAL A 250 -14.79 0.51 9.68
N PHE A 251 -13.92 1.52 9.68
CA PHE A 251 -13.31 2.11 10.88
C PHE A 251 -13.94 3.47 11.14
N VAL A 252 -14.50 3.65 12.33
CA VAL A 252 -15.21 4.87 12.74
C VAL A 252 -14.89 5.22 14.19
N ASP A 253 -15.30 6.41 14.61
CA ASP A 253 -15.23 6.86 16.01
C ASP A 253 -13.81 6.82 16.60
N TYR A 254 -12.83 7.32 15.84
CA TYR A 254 -11.45 7.44 16.28
C TYR A 254 -11.33 8.29 17.53
N LYS A 255 -10.62 7.78 18.54
CA LYS A 255 -10.36 8.46 19.82
C LYS A 255 -8.92 8.29 20.21
N ARG A 256 -8.27 9.36 20.64
CA ARG A 256 -6.96 9.29 21.29
C ARG A 256 -7.08 8.68 22.69
N PHE A 257 -6.08 7.94 23.08
CA PHE A 257 -5.89 7.53 24.45
C PHE A 257 -4.47 7.88 24.88
N ALA A 258 -4.33 8.38 26.11
CA ALA A 258 -3.02 8.57 26.72
C ALA A 258 -2.70 7.33 27.57
N VAL A 259 -1.56 6.72 27.36
CA VAL A 259 -1.06 5.68 28.28
C VAL A 259 -0.35 6.41 29.43
N SER A 260 -1.04 6.57 30.58
CA SER A 260 -0.37 7.05 31.79
C SER A 260 0.16 5.83 32.57
N THR A 261 1.46 5.70 32.63
CA THR A 261 2.13 4.76 33.56
C THR A 261 2.29 5.46 34.91
N GLU A 262 1.44 5.19 35.89
CA GLU A 262 1.71 5.54 37.27
C GLU A 262 2.62 4.48 37.89
N GLU A 263 3.90 4.81 38.05
CA GLU A 263 4.83 4.01 38.84
C GLU A 263 4.55 4.23 40.33
N LYS A 264 3.81 3.33 40.98
CA LYS A 264 3.67 3.33 42.44
C LYS A 264 4.94 2.77 43.05
N VAL A 265 5.87 3.67 43.42
CA VAL A 265 6.99 3.33 44.27
C VAL A 265 6.44 3.01 45.65
N ALA A 266 6.40 1.73 46.02
CA ALA A 266 6.12 1.33 47.39
C ALA A 266 7.30 1.74 48.29
N THR A 267 7.15 2.83 49.02
CA THR A 267 8.07 3.17 50.13
C THR A 267 7.90 2.13 51.24
N LYS A 268 8.99 1.40 51.53
CA LYS A 268 9.11 0.52 52.70
C LYS A 268 9.31 1.32 53.99
#